data_6f22cd3f2019e0dce039fc6403672a1e
#
_entry.id   6f22cd3f2019e0dce039fc6403672a1e
#
_cell.length_a   1.000
_cell.length_b   1.000
_cell.length_c   1.000
_cell.angle_alpha   90.00
_cell.angle_beta   90.00
_cell.angle_gamma   90.00
#
_symmetry.space_group_name_H-M   'P 1'
#
loop_
_entity.id
_entity.type
_entity.pdbx_description
1 polymer ?
#
loop_
_entity_poly.entity_id
_entity_poly.type
_entity_poly.pdbx_seq_one_letter_code
_entity_poly.pdbx_strand_id
1 'polypeptide(L)'
;MEVKDYKYIVAGAGIFGAIIAERLASRGENVLVVEKRDHIAGNIYSYTDEETGIEVHKYGSHIFHTEHEDVWEYITKFTEFNDYTHTVDTRYQGELYPIPIHLDTIN
;
A
#
# COMPACT_ATOMS: atom_id res chain seq x y z
N MET A 1 -5.77 -3.48 30.00
CA MET A 1 -5.09 -2.36 29.36
C MET A 1 -6.18 -1.38 28.93
N GLU A 2 -6.12 -0.17 29.40
CA GLU A 2 -7.10 0.86 29.12
C GLU A 2 -6.52 1.91 28.17
N VAL A 3 -7.37 2.65 27.43
CA VAL A 3 -6.94 3.71 26.49
C VAL A 3 -6.02 4.75 27.16
N LYS A 4 -6.26 5.06 28.42
CA LYS A 4 -5.45 5.99 29.22
C LYS A 4 -3.99 5.54 29.45
N ASP A 5 -3.67 4.27 29.21
CA ASP A 5 -2.32 3.73 29.36
C ASP A 5 -1.42 4.06 28.17
N TYR A 6 -1.99 4.62 27.10
CA TYR A 6 -1.27 5.01 25.89
C TYR A 6 -1.06 6.51 25.82
N LYS A 7 0.15 6.91 25.45
CA LYS A 7 0.51 8.31 25.26
C LYS A 7 0.00 8.88 23.95
N TYR A 8 -0.08 8.02 22.90
CA TYR A 8 -0.52 8.40 21.58
C TYR A 8 -1.60 7.45 21.09
N ILE A 9 -2.58 8.01 20.40
CA ILE A 9 -3.63 7.25 19.70
C ILE A 9 -3.54 7.62 18.23
N VAL A 10 -3.36 6.61 17.37
CA VAL A 10 -3.35 6.73 15.92
C VAL A 10 -4.67 6.18 15.38
N ALA A 11 -5.46 7.02 14.76
CA ALA A 11 -6.73 6.64 14.15
C ALA A 11 -6.50 6.21 12.69
N GLY A 12 -6.65 4.90 12.44
CA GLY A 12 -6.45 4.26 11.14
C GLY A 12 -5.12 3.53 11.03
N ALA A 13 -5.19 2.28 10.56
CA ALA A 13 -4.04 1.40 10.32
C ALA A 13 -3.71 1.28 8.81
N GLY A 14 -3.94 2.35 8.03
CA GLY A 14 -3.39 2.50 6.70
C GLY A 14 -1.89 2.80 6.74
N ILE A 15 -1.24 2.91 5.60
CA ILE A 15 0.22 3.09 5.51
C ILE A 15 0.71 4.31 6.32
N PHE A 16 0.00 5.42 6.27
CA PHE A 16 0.35 6.63 7.02
C PHE A 16 0.30 6.38 8.54
N GLY A 17 -0.81 5.84 9.04
CA GLY A 17 -0.97 5.54 10.48
C GLY A 17 0.03 4.50 10.97
N ALA A 18 0.29 3.47 10.18
CA ALA A 18 1.27 2.43 10.49
C ALA A 18 2.69 3.01 10.62
N ILE A 19 3.10 3.88 9.70
CA ILE A 19 4.41 4.55 9.74
C ILE A 19 4.53 5.44 10.99
N ILE A 20 3.53 6.26 11.28
CA ILE A 20 3.55 7.13 12.47
C ILE A 20 3.62 6.29 13.75
N ALA A 21 2.83 5.24 13.84
CA ALA A 21 2.82 4.35 15.00
C ALA A 21 4.18 3.65 15.19
N GLU A 22 4.78 3.14 14.11
CA GLU A 22 6.10 2.52 14.14
C GLU A 22 7.17 3.53 14.59
N ARG A 23 7.19 4.73 14.01
CA ARG A 23 8.17 5.78 14.36
C ARG A 23 8.05 6.25 15.80
N LEU A 24 6.87 6.29 16.37
CA LEU A 24 6.66 6.60 17.79
C LEU A 24 7.09 5.43 18.68
N ALA A 25 6.67 4.21 18.34
CA ALA A 25 7.03 3.00 19.08
C ALA A 25 8.55 2.75 19.10
N SER A 26 9.24 2.99 17.99
CA SER A 26 10.70 2.86 17.88
C SER A 26 11.47 3.85 18.76
N ARG A 27 10.80 4.91 19.23
CA ARG A 27 11.32 5.86 20.22
C ARG A 27 10.96 5.48 21.66
N GLY A 28 10.35 4.32 21.86
CA GLY A 28 9.93 3.84 23.19
C GLY A 28 8.59 4.42 23.67
N GLU A 29 7.82 5.04 22.79
CA GLU A 29 6.52 5.61 23.13
C GLU A 29 5.40 4.55 23.11
N ASN A 30 4.45 4.66 24.03
CA ASN A 30 3.26 3.82 24.06
C ASN A 30 2.23 4.36 23.06
N VAL A 31 1.92 3.55 22.03
CA VAL A 31 1.02 3.92 20.94
C VAL A 31 -0.11 2.92 20.83
N LEU A 32 -1.34 3.42 20.75
CA LEU A 32 -2.54 2.65 20.41
C LEU A 32 -2.95 2.98 18.99
N VAL A 33 -3.05 1.98 18.13
CA VAL A 33 -3.63 2.13 16.80
C VAL A 33 -5.06 1.61 16.81
N VAL A 34 -6.00 2.43 16.33
CA VAL A 34 -7.42 2.07 16.24
C VAL A 34 -7.83 2.05 14.78
N GLU A 35 -8.34 0.93 14.30
CA GLU A 35 -8.79 0.75 12.92
C GLU A 35 -10.30 0.48 12.88
N LYS A 36 -10.98 1.13 11.93
CA LYS A 36 -12.44 0.98 11.73
C LYS A 36 -12.78 -0.27 10.92
N ARG A 37 -11.92 -0.63 9.97
CA ARG A 37 -12.11 -1.80 9.09
C ARG A 37 -11.76 -3.07 9.84
N ASP A 38 -12.21 -4.19 9.33
CA ASP A 38 -11.88 -5.54 9.80
C ASP A 38 -10.49 -6.03 9.36
N HIS A 39 -9.73 -5.16 8.71
CA HIS A 39 -8.37 -5.40 8.25
C HIS A 39 -7.48 -4.16 8.40
N ILE A 40 -6.17 -4.35 8.48
CA ILE A 40 -5.15 -3.30 8.42
C ILE A 40 -4.80 -2.94 6.97
N ALA A 41 -3.78 -2.11 6.77
CA ALA A 41 -3.22 -1.66 5.50
C ALA A 41 -4.08 -0.63 4.73
N GLY A 42 -5.29 -0.33 5.18
CA GLY A 42 -6.12 0.70 4.53
C GLY A 42 -6.44 0.38 3.07
N ASN A 43 -6.19 1.31 2.17
CA ASN A 43 -6.50 1.14 0.75
C ASN A 43 -5.47 0.30 -0.02
N ILE A 44 -4.30 0.03 0.55
CA ILE A 44 -3.31 -0.87 -0.07
C ILE A 44 -3.53 -2.34 0.31
N TYR A 45 -4.62 -2.63 1.04
CA TYR A 45 -4.94 -3.98 1.45
C TYR A 45 -5.21 -4.89 0.26
N SER A 46 -4.52 -6.02 0.27
CA SER A 46 -4.74 -7.13 -0.66
C SER A 46 -4.91 -8.44 0.10
N TYR A 47 -5.41 -9.45 -0.56
CA TYR A 47 -5.57 -10.79 -0.04
C TYR A 47 -5.44 -11.81 -1.17
N THR A 48 -5.01 -13.01 -0.83
CA THR A 48 -4.99 -14.12 -1.77
C THR A 48 -6.38 -14.77 -1.83
N ASP A 49 -6.98 -14.83 -3.00
CA ASP A 49 -8.24 -15.54 -3.21
C ASP A 49 -8.03 -17.05 -3.05
N GLU A 50 -8.80 -17.68 -2.17
CA GLU A 50 -8.62 -19.09 -1.79
C GLU A 50 -8.90 -20.07 -2.92
N GLU A 51 -9.79 -19.72 -3.87
CA GLU A 51 -10.16 -20.60 -4.97
C GLU A 51 -9.14 -20.56 -6.11
N THR A 52 -8.61 -19.36 -6.41
CA THR A 52 -7.75 -19.14 -7.58
C THR A 52 -6.28 -19.00 -7.24
N GLY A 53 -5.94 -18.71 -5.98
CA GLY A 53 -4.59 -18.38 -5.54
C GLY A 53 -4.08 -17.02 -6.05
N ILE A 54 -4.98 -16.19 -6.60
CA ILE A 54 -4.63 -14.89 -7.15
C ILE A 54 -4.64 -13.84 -6.04
N GLU A 55 -3.63 -12.96 -6.04
CA GLU A 55 -3.59 -11.80 -5.16
C GLU A 55 -4.55 -10.72 -5.65
N VAL A 56 -5.52 -10.37 -4.82
CA VAL A 56 -6.57 -9.41 -5.13
C VAL A 56 -6.35 -8.12 -4.36
N HIS A 57 -6.21 -7.02 -5.08
CA HIS A 57 -6.16 -5.67 -4.51
C HIS A 57 -7.60 -5.17 -4.29
N LYS A 58 -8.08 -5.21 -3.04
CA LYS A 58 -9.48 -4.94 -2.70
C LYS A 58 -9.99 -3.56 -3.13
N TYR A 59 -9.11 -2.56 -3.14
CA TYR A 59 -9.47 -1.15 -3.41
C TYR A 59 -8.81 -0.60 -4.68
N GLY A 60 -8.44 -1.48 -5.59
CA GLY A 60 -7.67 -1.13 -6.79
C GLY A 60 -6.18 -1.40 -6.62
N SER A 61 -5.49 -1.52 -7.73
CA SER A 61 -4.06 -1.80 -7.74
C SER A 61 -3.26 -0.64 -7.14
N HIS A 62 -2.40 -0.98 -6.20
CA HIS A 62 -1.47 -0.05 -5.57
C HIS A 62 -0.06 -0.59 -5.77
N ILE A 63 0.78 0.21 -6.38
CA ILE A 63 2.20 -0.05 -6.55
C ILE A 63 3.00 0.99 -5.77
N PHE A 64 4.14 0.59 -5.25
CA PHE A 64 5.04 1.50 -4.56
C PHE A 64 6.16 1.93 -5.50
N HIS A 65 6.41 3.23 -5.55
CA HIS A 65 7.58 3.81 -6.19
C HIS A 65 8.05 5.03 -5.42
N THR A 66 9.34 5.30 -5.44
CA THR A 66 9.94 6.50 -4.85
C THR A 66 11.26 6.82 -5.52
N GLU A 67 11.59 8.10 -5.62
CA GLU A 67 12.90 8.61 -6.02
C GLU A 67 13.77 8.97 -4.80
N HIS A 68 13.22 8.83 -3.58
CA HIS A 68 13.88 9.15 -2.33
C HIS A 68 14.54 7.92 -1.72
N GLU A 69 15.86 7.93 -1.64
CA GLU A 69 16.65 6.81 -1.09
C GLU A 69 16.30 6.52 0.37
N ASP A 70 16.12 7.53 1.20
CA ASP A 70 15.76 7.40 2.61
C ASP A 70 14.40 6.73 2.81
N VAL A 71 13.44 6.99 1.92
CA VAL A 71 12.14 6.33 1.90
C VAL A 71 12.28 4.87 1.50
N TRP A 72 13.10 4.59 0.47
CA TRP A 72 13.39 3.23 0.03
C TRP A 72 14.07 2.41 1.12
N GLU A 73 15.13 2.95 1.73
CA GLU A 73 15.83 2.32 2.85
C GLU A 73 14.91 2.05 4.06
N TYR A 74 13.96 2.95 4.32
CA TYR A 74 13.01 2.76 5.39
C TYR A 74 12.03 1.64 5.11
N ILE A 75 11.39 1.63 3.95
CA ILE A 75 10.32 0.66 3.64
C ILE A 75 10.87 -0.76 3.44
N THR A 76 12.06 -0.91 2.90
CA THR A 76 12.72 -2.21 2.68
C THR A 76 13.17 -2.91 3.97
N LYS A 77 13.09 -2.23 5.12
CA LYS A 77 13.25 -2.88 6.43
C LYS A 77 12.07 -3.78 6.81
N PHE A 78 10.92 -3.60 6.17
CA PHE A 78 9.67 -4.27 6.53
C PHE A 78 9.17 -5.23 5.46
N THR A 79 9.60 -5.07 4.21
CA THR A 79 9.13 -5.88 3.09
C THR A 79 10.15 -5.98 1.98
N GLU A 80 10.01 -7.00 1.16
CA GLU A 80 10.70 -7.14 -0.12
C GLU A 80 9.77 -6.73 -1.26
N PHE A 81 10.34 -6.22 -2.33
CA PHE A 81 9.61 -5.84 -3.55
C PHE A 81 9.99 -6.79 -4.68
N ASN A 82 9.01 -7.11 -5.52
CA ASN A 82 9.24 -7.85 -6.75
C ASN A 82 9.51 -6.88 -7.91
N ASP A 83 9.94 -7.43 -9.05
CA ASP A 83 10.24 -6.66 -10.27
C ASP A 83 8.98 -6.39 -11.12
N TYR A 84 7.79 -6.34 -10.48
CA TYR A 84 6.55 -6.10 -11.19
C TYR A 84 6.52 -4.70 -11.80
N THR A 85 6.34 -4.64 -13.12
CA THR A 85 6.12 -3.39 -13.84
C THR A 85 4.65 -3.28 -14.21
N HIS A 86 4.00 -2.23 -13.73
CA HIS A 86 2.59 -1.99 -13.99
C HIS A 86 2.40 -1.37 -15.37
N THR A 87 1.60 -2.01 -16.19
CA THR A 87 1.17 -1.50 -17.50
C THR A 87 -0.34 -1.42 -17.54
N VAL A 88 -0.85 -0.41 -18.22
CA VAL A 88 -2.29 -0.21 -18.41
C VAL A 88 -2.58 -0.08 -19.88
N ASP A 89 -3.51 -0.89 -20.36
CA ASP A 89 -4.01 -0.81 -21.73
C ASP A 89 -5.49 -0.43 -21.72
N THR A 90 -5.90 0.36 -22.69
CA THR A 90 -7.31 0.61 -22.96
C THR A 90 -7.77 -0.14 -24.22
N ARG A 91 -9.01 -0.61 -24.21
CA ARG A 91 -9.62 -1.23 -25.38
C ARG A 91 -10.58 -0.25 -26.05
N TYR A 92 -10.35 0.01 -27.33
CA TYR A 92 -11.23 0.81 -28.17
C TYR A 92 -11.48 0.12 -29.51
N GLN A 93 -12.73 -0.04 -29.89
CA GLN A 93 -13.15 -0.73 -31.13
C GLN A 93 -12.53 -2.14 -31.35
N GLY A 94 -12.24 -2.84 -30.25
CA GLY A 94 -11.65 -4.20 -30.30
C GLY A 94 -10.13 -4.23 -30.26
N GLU A 95 -9.45 -3.11 -30.40
CA GLU A 95 -7.99 -2.99 -30.36
C GLU A 95 -7.51 -2.50 -29.00
N LEU A 96 -6.27 -2.86 -28.62
CA LEU A 96 -5.63 -2.47 -27.35
C LEU A 96 -4.64 -1.35 -27.59
N TYR A 97 -4.70 -0.34 -26.75
CA TYR A 97 -3.81 0.83 -26.78
C TYR A 97 -3.17 1.02 -25.40
N PRO A 98 -1.84 1.16 -25.32
CA PRO A 98 -1.18 1.41 -24.04
C PRO A 98 -1.44 2.80 -23.50
N ILE A 99 -1.49 2.91 -22.18
CA ILE A 99 -1.62 4.16 -21.43
C ILE A 99 -0.39 4.31 -20.51
N PRO A 100 0.24 5.49 -20.40
CA PRO A 100 -0.09 6.77 -21.06
C PRO A 100 0.16 6.77 -22.57
N ILE A 101 -0.44 7.72 -23.28
CA ILE A 101 -0.31 7.89 -24.73
C ILE A 101 1.17 8.05 -25.11
N HIS A 102 1.64 7.21 -26.03
CA HIS A 102 2.96 7.28 -26.62
C HIS A 102 2.88 6.95 -28.13
N LEU A 103 4.03 6.82 -28.80
CA LEU A 103 4.06 6.70 -30.27
C LEU A 103 3.21 5.55 -30.81
N ASP A 104 3.20 4.40 -30.13
CA ASP A 104 2.39 3.22 -30.53
C ASP A 104 0.89 3.44 -30.35
N THR A 105 0.47 4.45 -29.62
CA THR A 105 -0.94 4.84 -29.45
C THR A 105 -1.43 5.73 -30.57
N ILE A 106 -0.51 6.42 -31.26
CA ILE A 106 -0.82 7.46 -32.27
C ILE A 106 -0.73 6.90 -33.70
N ASN A 107 0.02 5.85 -33.92
CA ASN A 107 0.18 5.14 -35.18
C ASN A 107 -0.85 4.02 -35.30
#